data_5e5d6ec9647c8ec528400e7ec658c7e2
#
_entry.id   5e5d6ec9647c8ec528400e7ec658c7e2
#
_cell.length_a   1.000
_cell.length_b   1.000
_cell.length_c   1.000
_cell.angle_alpha   90.00
_cell.angle_beta   90.00
_cell.angle_gamma   90.00
#
_symmetry.space_group_name_H-M   'P 1'
#
loop_
_entity.id
_entity.type
_entity.pdbx_description
1 polymer ?
#
loop_
_entity_poly.entity_id
_entity_poly.type
_entity_poly.pdbx_seq_one_letter_code
_entity_poly.pdbx_strand_id
1 'polypeptide(L)'
;MGNSLLVRSDNKNLLEKLEKEYNDYPAEWFMETPNLLKLENILKNYNMTLKNIAPIMAPSKSFKKIDSPYEFTRIKEEDFLKFKGVTKFAFSFDNGIWKDRLALDYYDNEELIAIAGANQNSKYLWEIGVEKLDQNPKYQNLSSDLVNNLVNIAREENPEITVIYSTQFSHVKSMNVAMRAGYDFAFSFLVGDKK
;
A
#
# COMPACT_ATOMS: atom_id res chain seq x y z
N MET A 1 11.34 -3.24 15.54
CA MET A 1 11.91 -2.05 14.91
C MET A 1 11.49 -0.86 15.74
N GLY A 2 12.44 -0.03 16.08
CA GLY A 2 12.25 0.97 17.08
C GLY A 2 11.62 2.26 16.59
N ASN A 3 11.32 3.09 17.52
CA ASN A 3 10.81 4.43 17.40
C ASN A 3 11.86 5.32 16.74
N SER A 4 11.98 5.27 15.42
CA SER A 4 12.94 6.07 14.66
C SER A 4 12.28 6.74 13.47
N LEU A 5 12.75 7.93 13.15
CA LEU A 5 12.38 8.67 11.96
C LEU A 5 13.42 8.41 10.87
N LEU A 6 12.94 8.07 9.67
CA LEU A 6 13.76 7.98 8.47
C LEU A 6 13.32 9.08 7.51
N VAL A 7 14.25 9.94 7.12
CA VAL A 7 13.97 11.06 6.20
C VAL A 7 14.77 10.88 4.92
N ARG A 8 14.12 11.12 3.79
CA ARG A 8 14.75 11.17 2.47
C ARG A 8 14.36 12.46 1.75
N SER A 9 15.34 13.14 1.19
CA SER A 9 15.13 14.30 0.32
C SER A 9 16.34 14.48 -0.59
N ASP A 10 16.14 15.02 -1.78
CA ASP A 10 17.23 15.46 -2.65
C ASP A 10 17.74 16.87 -2.27
N ASN A 11 17.07 17.56 -1.35
CA ASN A 11 17.48 18.86 -0.82
C ASN A 11 18.29 18.69 0.46
N LYS A 12 19.61 18.85 0.35
CA LYS A 12 20.55 18.69 1.47
C LYS A 12 20.27 19.66 2.63
N ASN A 13 19.95 20.93 2.32
CA ASN A 13 19.66 21.92 3.36
C ASN A 13 18.38 21.59 4.14
N LEU A 14 17.38 20.99 3.46
CA LEU A 14 16.18 20.50 4.12
C LEU A 14 16.51 19.32 5.04
N LEU A 15 17.35 18.36 4.58
CA LEU A 15 17.77 17.24 5.43
C LEU A 15 18.48 17.70 6.68
N GLU A 16 19.47 18.59 6.57
CA GLU A 16 20.19 19.17 7.72
C GLU A 16 19.24 19.91 8.69
N LYS A 17 18.26 20.63 8.14
CA LYS A 17 17.25 21.30 8.95
C LYS A 17 16.36 20.31 9.70
N LEU A 18 15.89 19.26 9.04
CA LEU A 18 15.03 18.24 9.64
C LEU A 18 15.80 17.41 10.67
N GLU A 19 17.04 17.03 10.39
CA GLU A 19 17.91 16.34 11.34
C GLU A 19 18.10 17.17 12.61
N LYS A 20 18.47 18.44 12.50
CA LYS A 20 18.62 19.35 13.66
C LYS A 20 17.34 19.48 14.47
N GLU A 21 16.19 19.47 13.81
CA GLU A 21 14.88 19.69 14.45
C GLU A 21 14.33 18.45 15.13
N TYR A 22 14.65 17.26 14.58
CA TYR A 22 13.98 16.01 14.94
C TYR A 22 14.92 14.90 15.43
N ASN A 23 16.23 15.13 15.53
CA ASN A 23 17.18 14.10 15.96
C ASN A 23 16.81 13.45 17.32
N ASP A 24 16.36 14.26 18.25
CA ASP A 24 15.99 13.81 19.60
C ASP A 24 14.46 13.77 19.81
N TYR A 25 13.67 13.92 18.71
CA TYR A 25 12.22 13.91 18.82
C TYR A 25 11.70 12.46 18.93
N PRO A 26 10.82 12.16 19.90
CA PRO A 26 10.26 10.82 20.05
C PRO A 26 9.35 10.47 18.83
N ALA A 27 9.78 9.49 18.06
CA ALA A 27 9.12 9.15 16.79
C ALA A 27 7.66 8.71 16.94
N GLU A 28 7.29 8.14 18.10
CA GLU A 28 5.93 7.73 18.43
C GLU A 28 4.93 8.89 18.48
N TRP A 29 5.40 10.11 18.76
CA TRP A 29 4.57 11.33 18.84
C TRP A 29 4.68 12.20 17.58
N PHE A 30 5.44 11.75 16.57
CA PHE A 30 5.73 12.54 15.38
C PHE A 30 4.48 12.99 14.62
N MET A 31 3.41 12.18 14.64
CA MET A 31 2.17 12.43 13.91
C MET A 31 1.17 13.32 14.67
N GLU A 32 1.53 13.87 15.81
CA GLU A 32 0.66 14.82 16.49
C GLU A 32 0.47 16.12 15.69
N THR A 33 -0.76 16.66 15.75
CA THR A 33 -1.12 17.86 14.98
C THR A 33 -0.18 19.04 15.16
N PRO A 34 0.27 19.43 16.38
CA PRO A 34 1.20 20.53 16.54
C PRO A 34 2.52 20.30 15.82
N ASN A 35 3.01 19.06 15.82
CA ASN A 35 4.25 18.71 15.14
C ASN A 35 4.08 18.69 13.60
N LEU A 36 2.97 18.19 13.10
CA LEU A 36 2.67 18.24 11.66
C LEU A 36 2.58 19.68 11.15
N LEU A 37 1.99 20.59 11.91
CA LEU A 37 1.95 22.02 11.58
C LEU A 37 3.36 22.64 11.57
N LYS A 38 4.22 22.24 12.53
CA LYS A 38 5.62 22.65 12.57
C LYS A 38 6.38 22.15 11.34
N LEU A 39 6.23 20.87 10.98
CA LEU A 39 6.83 20.29 9.80
C LEU A 39 6.37 20.99 8.52
N GLU A 40 5.07 21.23 8.39
CA GLU A 40 4.50 21.98 7.25
C GLU A 40 5.12 23.39 7.12
N ASN A 41 5.35 24.09 8.24
CA ASN A 41 6.00 25.39 8.24
C ASN A 41 7.48 25.32 7.82
N ILE A 42 8.19 24.24 8.21
CA ILE A 42 9.56 24.01 7.74
C ILE A 42 9.55 23.77 6.23
N LEU A 43 8.69 22.90 5.73
CA LEU A 43 8.58 22.55 4.31
C LEU A 43 8.25 23.78 3.44
N LYS A 44 7.42 24.69 3.91
CA LYS A 44 7.09 25.96 3.20
C LYS A 44 8.32 26.80 2.87
N ASN A 45 9.34 26.81 3.73
CA ASN A 45 10.59 27.55 3.48
C ASN A 45 11.41 26.95 2.32
N TYR A 46 11.06 25.75 1.87
CA TYR A 46 11.66 25.04 0.74
C TYR A 46 10.70 24.89 -0.45
N ASN A 47 9.62 25.68 -0.48
CA ASN A 47 8.55 25.61 -1.49
C ASN A 47 7.89 24.20 -1.57
N MET A 48 7.76 23.53 -0.43
CA MET A 48 7.14 22.24 -0.30
C MET A 48 5.92 22.30 0.63
N THR A 49 5.05 21.31 0.51
CA THR A 49 3.88 21.11 1.37
C THR A 49 3.69 19.63 1.65
N LEU A 50 3.07 19.28 2.78
CA LEU A 50 2.64 17.91 3.04
C LEU A 50 1.51 17.55 2.07
N LYS A 51 1.66 16.44 1.36
CA LYS A 51 0.68 15.93 0.40
C LYS A 51 -0.11 14.75 0.90
N ASN A 52 0.58 13.83 1.55
CA ASN A 52 -0.02 12.59 1.98
C ASN A 52 0.56 12.11 3.29
N ILE A 53 -0.31 11.52 4.10
CA ILE A 53 0.03 10.81 5.34
C ILE A 53 -0.73 9.50 5.29
N ALA A 54 -0.03 8.38 5.29
CA ALA A 54 -0.65 7.08 5.12
C ALA A 54 0.00 5.98 5.97
N PRO A 55 -0.78 4.98 6.40
CA PRO A 55 -0.25 3.77 6.99
C PRO A 55 0.29 2.84 5.92
N ILE A 56 1.42 2.20 6.18
CA ILE A 56 1.92 1.07 5.42
C ILE A 56 1.79 -0.18 6.27
N MET A 57 1.19 -1.19 5.69
CA MET A 57 1.00 -2.49 6.30
C MET A 57 1.84 -3.53 5.55
N ALA A 58 2.39 -4.48 6.28
CA ALA A 58 3.20 -5.58 5.73
C ALA A 58 2.68 -6.92 6.24
N PRO A 59 2.92 -8.03 5.54
CA PRO A 59 2.57 -9.35 6.03
C PRO A 59 3.13 -9.58 7.44
N SER A 60 2.27 -10.00 8.36
CA SER A 60 2.65 -10.25 9.75
C SER A 60 3.67 -11.38 9.87
N LYS A 61 4.33 -11.50 11.01
CA LYS A 61 5.22 -12.64 11.28
C LYS A 61 4.47 -13.98 11.28
N SER A 62 3.18 -13.95 11.58
CA SER A 62 2.28 -15.11 11.57
C SER A 62 1.49 -15.25 10.28
N PHE A 63 1.86 -14.47 9.23
CA PHE A 63 1.18 -14.53 7.94
C PHE A 63 1.18 -15.94 7.37
N LYS A 64 0.00 -16.43 7.07
CA LYS A 64 -0.23 -17.76 6.48
C LYS A 64 -1.33 -17.69 5.43
N LYS A 65 -1.32 -18.64 4.52
CA LYS A 65 -2.39 -18.80 3.54
C LYS A 65 -3.73 -19.02 4.24
N ILE A 66 -4.75 -18.29 3.79
CA ILE A 66 -6.14 -18.48 4.23
C ILE A 66 -6.78 -19.54 3.34
N ASP A 67 -7.52 -20.45 3.95
CA ASP A 67 -8.40 -21.37 3.22
C ASP A 67 -9.66 -20.60 2.82
N SER A 68 -9.73 -20.22 1.54
CA SER A 68 -10.78 -19.39 0.99
C SER A 68 -11.84 -20.24 0.31
N PRO A 69 -13.14 -19.92 0.47
CA PRO A 69 -14.20 -20.55 -0.31
C PRO A 69 -14.27 -20.07 -1.77
N TYR A 70 -13.45 -19.08 -2.12
CA TYR A 70 -13.43 -18.50 -3.46
C TYR A 70 -12.28 -19.07 -4.28
N GLU A 71 -12.54 -19.38 -5.54
CA GLU A 71 -11.53 -19.79 -6.52
C GLU A 71 -11.09 -18.56 -7.31
N PHE A 72 -9.82 -18.16 -7.13
CA PHE A 72 -9.24 -17.00 -7.81
C PHE A 72 -8.53 -17.42 -9.08
N THR A 73 -8.71 -16.63 -10.13
CA THR A 73 -8.03 -16.84 -11.42
C THR A 73 -6.86 -15.88 -11.54
N ARG A 74 -5.71 -16.39 -11.97
CA ARG A 74 -4.55 -15.57 -12.29
C ARG A 74 -4.75 -14.89 -13.63
N ILE A 75 -4.64 -13.56 -13.66
CA ILE A 75 -4.66 -12.76 -14.86
C ILE A 75 -3.27 -12.79 -15.50
N LYS A 76 -3.17 -13.04 -16.79
CA LYS A 76 -1.91 -12.97 -17.53
C LYS A 76 -1.46 -11.53 -17.72
N GLU A 77 -0.14 -11.26 -17.73
CA GLU A 77 0.40 -9.90 -17.91
C GLU A 77 -0.12 -9.23 -19.20
N GLU A 78 -0.27 -9.99 -20.29
CA GLU A 78 -0.79 -9.53 -21.60
C GLU A 78 -2.24 -9.04 -21.52
N ASP A 79 -2.99 -9.45 -20.50
CA ASP A 79 -4.39 -9.11 -20.30
C ASP A 79 -4.62 -7.93 -19.34
N PHE A 80 -3.60 -7.46 -18.63
CA PHE A 80 -3.76 -6.38 -17.63
C PHE A 80 -4.42 -5.13 -18.21
N LEU A 81 -4.06 -4.75 -19.43
CA LEU A 81 -4.63 -3.57 -20.10
C LEU A 81 -6.12 -3.68 -20.39
N LYS A 82 -6.71 -4.89 -20.42
CA LYS A 82 -8.16 -5.08 -20.60
C LYS A 82 -8.97 -4.51 -19.43
N PHE A 83 -8.35 -4.38 -18.27
CA PHE A 83 -8.97 -3.85 -17.05
C PHE A 83 -8.86 -2.33 -16.92
N LYS A 84 -8.26 -1.64 -17.90
CA LYS A 84 -8.16 -0.18 -17.89
C LYS A 84 -9.55 0.44 -17.98
N GLY A 85 -9.91 1.25 -16.96
CA GLY A 85 -11.25 1.81 -16.81
C GLY A 85 -12.25 0.90 -16.09
N VAL A 86 -11.90 -0.36 -15.82
CA VAL A 86 -12.70 -1.30 -15.00
C VAL A 86 -12.33 -1.18 -13.54
N THR A 87 -11.03 -1.11 -13.23
CA THR A 87 -10.50 -0.91 -11.88
C THR A 87 -9.69 0.38 -11.78
N LYS A 88 -9.65 0.96 -10.57
CA LYS A 88 -8.88 2.18 -10.26
C LYS A 88 -7.64 1.88 -9.42
N PHE A 89 -7.62 0.76 -8.69
CA PHE A 89 -6.62 0.50 -7.66
C PHE A 89 -5.81 -0.77 -7.88
N ALA A 90 -6.33 -1.75 -8.64
CA ALA A 90 -5.64 -3.03 -8.83
C ALA A 90 -4.35 -2.90 -9.66
N PHE A 91 -4.28 -1.96 -10.59
CA PHE A 91 -3.15 -1.80 -11.51
C PHE A 91 -2.62 -0.36 -11.53
N SER A 92 -1.32 -0.25 -11.80
CA SER A 92 -0.66 1.00 -12.18
C SER A 92 -0.81 1.30 -13.67
N PHE A 93 -1.16 0.28 -14.48
CA PHE A 93 -1.23 0.28 -15.93
C PHE A 93 0.08 0.73 -16.59
N ASP A 94 1.19 0.32 -15.99
CA ASP A 94 2.56 0.61 -16.48
C ASP A 94 2.74 2.10 -16.81
N ASN A 95 2.50 2.93 -15.79
CA ASN A 95 2.61 4.40 -15.90
C ASN A 95 4.06 4.90 -16.10
N GLY A 96 4.98 3.98 -16.43
CA GLY A 96 6.40 4.26 -16.64
C GLY A 96 7.23 4.29 -15.35
N ILE A 97 6.59 4.18 -14.18
CA ILE A 97 7.24 4.22 -12.87
C ILE A 97 7.09 2.88 -12.14
N TRP A 98 5.87 2.33 -12.16
CA TRP A 98 5.53 1.09 -11.46
C TRP A 98 5.06 0.04 -12.46
N LYS A 99 5.72 -1.11 -12.51
CA LYS A 99 5.33 -2.21 -13.39
C LYS A 99 4.38 -3.15 -12.67
N ASP A 100 3.23 -3.44 -13.27
CA ASP A 100 2.32 -4.47 -12.81
C ASP A 100 2.97 -5.86 -12.95
N ARG A 101 2.88 -6.72 -11.93
CA ARG A 101 3.62 -7.98 -11.83
C ARG A 101 2.75 -9.20 -11.67
N LEU A 102 1.68 -9.08 -10.90
CA LEU A 102 0.80 -10.18 -10.57
C LEU A 102 -0.61 -9.64 -10.36
N ALA A 103 -1.60 -10.37 -10.85
CA ALA A 103 -2.99 -10.03 -10.56
C ALA A 103 -3.84 -11.29 -10.48
N LEU A 104 -4.88 -11.20 -9.65
CA LEU A 104 -5.92 -12.20 -9.49
C LEU A 104 -7.28 -11.54 -9.63
N ASP A 105 -8.24 -12.28 -10.14
CA ASP A 105 -9.65 -11.89 -10.18
C ASP A 105 -10.57 -12.97 -9.59
N TYR A 106 -11.80 -12.56 -9.35
CA TYR A 106 -12.90 -13.45 -9.00
C TYR A 106 -14.14 -13.08 -9.78
N TYR A 107 -14.68 -14.06 -10.49
CA TYR A 107 -15.93 -13.97 -11.22
C TYR A 107 -17.03 -14.82 -10.56
N ASP A 108 -18.27 -14.34 -10.60
CA ASP A 108 -19.46 -15.10 -10.30
C ASP A 108 -20.45 -14.95 -11.47
N ASN A 109 -20.84 -16.07 -12.11
CA ASN A 109 -21.71 -16.08 -13.29
C ASN A 109 -21.26 -15.11 -14.41
N GLU A 110 -19.98 -15.13 -14.78
CA GLU A 110 -19.37 -14.28 -15.80
C GLU A 110 -19.25 -12.79 -15.44
N GLU A 111 -19.70 -12.39 -14.25
CA GLU A 111 -19.55 -11.03 -13.74
C GLU A 111 -18.27 -10.90 -12.91
N LEU A 112 -17.45 -9.90 -13.19
CA LEU A 112 -16.25 -9.58 -12.40
C LEU A 112 -16.66 -8.96 -11.07
N ILE A 113 -16.42 -9.68 -9.96
CA ILE A 113 -16.82 -9.28 -8.61
C ILE A 113 -15.70 -8.58 -7.86
N ALA A 114 -14.47 -9.08 -8.01
CA ALA A 114 -13.31 -8.48 -7.34
C ALA A 114 -12.03 -8.71 -8.16
N ILE A 115 -11.08 -7.79 -8.01
CA ILE A 115 -9.78 -7.85 -8.66
C ILE A 115 -8.72 -7.29 -7.72
N ALA A 116 -7.54 -7.92 -7.69
CA ALA A 116 -6.37 -7.42 -7.00
C ALA A 116 -5.15 -7.53 -7.91
N GLY A 117 -4.27 -6.55 -7.80
CA GLY A 117 -3.01 -6.53 -8.53
C GLY A 117 -1.87 -6.09 -7.63
N ALA A 118 -0.66 -6.51 -7.94
CA ALA A 118 0.56 -6.07 -7.30
C ALA A 118 1.50 -5.43 -8.32
N ASN A 119 1.95 -4.22 -8.02
CA ASN A 119 2.91 -3.48 -8.83
C ASN A 119 4.24 -3.31 -8.10
N GLN A 120 5.32 -3.26 -8.87
CA GLN A 120 6.68 -3.16 -8.36
C GLN A 120 7.03 -1.71 -8.05
N ASN A 121 7.18 -1.36 -6.76
CA ASN A 121 7.59 -0.04 -6.30
C ASN A 121 9.11 0.08 -6.16
N SER A 122 9.80 -1.04 -5.94
CA SER A 122 11.26 -1.10 -5.88
C SER A 122 11.75 -2.52 -6.16
N LYS A 123 13.07 -2.74 -6.09
CA LYS A 123 13.66 -4.07 -6.26
C LYS A 123 13.06 -5.13 -5.31
N TYR A 124 12.73 -4.74 -4.09
CA TYR A 124 12.31 -5.65 -3.02
C TYR A 124 10.90 -5.38 -2.48
N LEU A 125 10.22 -4.35 -2.99
CA LEU A 125 8.88 -3.99 -2.55
C LEU A 125 7.91 -3.97 -3.72
N TRP A 126 6.83 -4.73 -3.58
CA TRP A 126 5.64 -4.60 -4.41
C TRP A 126 4.51 -4.03 -3.57
N GLU A 127 3.61 -3.30 -4.18
CA GLU A 127 2.43 -2.75 -3.53
C GLU A 127 1.17 -3.36 -4.12
N ILE A 128 0.24 -3.76 -3.25
CA ILE A 128 -1.01 -4.37 -3.66
C ILE A 128 -2.14 -3.34 -3.67
N GLY A 129 -2.91 -3.35 -4.76
CA GLY A 129 -4.22 -2.72 -4.85
C GLY A 129 -5.31 -3.76 -4.98
N VAL A 130 -6.47 -3.51 -4.37
CA VAL A 130 -7.63 -4.41 -4.45
C VAL A 130 -8.91 -3.61 -4.61
N GLU A 131 -9.81 -4.11 -5.42
CA GLU A 131 -11.12 -3.52 -5.64
C GLU A 131 -12.20 -4.61 -5.66
N LYS A 132 -13.26 -4.39 -4.87
CA LYS A 132 -14.49 -5.19 -4.89
C LYS A 132 -15.55 -4.38 -5.62
N LEU A 133 -15.95 -4.84 -6.79
CA LEU A 133 -16.87 -4.14 -7.70
C LEU A 133 -18.32 -4.37 -7.32
N ASP A 134 -18.68 -5.56 -6.84
CA ASP A 134 -20.01 -5.84 -6.30
C ASP A 134 -19.99 -5.82 -4.76
N GLN A 135 -20.82 -4.96 -4.15
CA GLN A 135 -20.92 -4.78 -2.71
C GLN A 135 -21.91 -5.76 -2.03
N ASN A 136 -22.39 -6.76 -2.75
CA ASN A 136 -23.33 -7.74 -2.20
C ASN A 136 -22.75 -8.44 -0.97
N PRO A 137 -23.52 -8.52 0.16
CA PRO A 137 -23.06 -9.16 1.40
C PRO A 137 -22.71 -10.65 1.25
N LYS A 138 -23.18 -11.35 0.22
CA LYS A 138 -22.83 -12.76 -0.03
C LYS A 138 -21.32 -12.96 -0.21
N TYR A 139 -20.59 -11.93 -0.67
CA TYR A 139 -19.14 -11.97 -0.85
C TYR A 139 -18.38 -11.47 0.39
N GLN A 140 -18.62 -12.11 1.52
CA GLN A 140 -17.91 -11.79 2.77
C GLN A 140 -16.44 -12.16 2.65
N ASN A 141 -15.56 -11.30 3.18
CA ASN A 141 -14.10 -11.49 3.20
C ASN A 141 -13.42 -11.65 1.83
N LEU A 142 -14.16 -11.62 0.72
CA LEU A 142 -13.61 -11.83 -0.62
C LEU A 142 -12.35 -10.99 -0.89
N SER A 143 -12.37 -9.68 -0.56
CA SER A 143 -11.20 -8.81 -0.77
C SER A 143 -9.99 -9.23 0.08
N SER A 144 -10.19 -9.62 1.33
CA SER A 144 -9.09 -10.07 2.20
C SER A 144 -8.52 -11.41 1.76
N ASP A 145 -9.38 -12.32 1.32
CA ASP A 145 -8.98 -13.63 0.82
C ASP A 145 -8.20 -13.49 -0.50
N LEU A 146 -8.68 -12.61 -1.39
CA LEU A 146 -8.02 -12.31 -2.66
C LEU A 146 -6.63 -11.71 -2.43
N VAL A 147 -6.51 -10.72 -1.52
CA VAL A 147 -5.23 -10.13 -1.11
C VAL A 147 -4.30 -11.19 -0.54
N ASN A 148 -4.78 -12.02 0.40
CA ASN A 148 -3.98 -13.08 1.01
C ASN A 148 -3.45 -14.08 -0.03
N ASN A 149 -4.30 -14.54 -0.94
CA ASN A 149 -3.90 -15.47 -1.99
C ASN A 149 -2.87 -14.86 -2.94
N LEU A 150 -3.06 -13.61 -3.38
CA LEU A 150 -2.09 -12.92 -4.23
C LEU A 150 -0.72 -12.82 -3.55
N VAL A 151 -0.69 -12.46 -2.27
CA VAL A 151 0.56 -12.34 -1.50
C VAL A 151 1.26 -13.69 -1.35
N ASN A 152 0.51 -14.77 -1.13
CA ASN A 152 1.11 -16.12 -1.05
C ASN A 152 1.79 -16.48 -2.37
N ILE A 153 1.12 -16.28 -3.51
CA ILE A 153 1.70 -16.53 -4.83
C ILE A 153 2.96 -15.67 -5.05
N ALA A 154 2.85 -14.37 -4.74
CA ALA A 154 3.98 -13.45 -4.89
C ALA A 154 5.21 -13.89 -4.08
N ARG A 155 5.01 -14.35 -2.84
CA ARG A 155 6.09 -14.84 -1.95
C ARG A 155 6.66 -16.19 -2.37
N GLU A 156 5.83 -17.08 -2.90
CA GLU A 156 6.27 -18.37 -3.42
C GLU A 156 7.14 -18.21 -4.68
N GLU A 157 6.74 -17.31 -5.57
CA GLU A 157 7.47 -17.06 -6.84
C GLU A 157 8.69 -16.13 -6.66
N ASN A 158 8.65 -15.23 -5.67
CA ASN A 158 9.69 -14.22 -5.44
C ASN A 158 9.95 -14.06 -3.93
N PRO A 159 10.69 -14.98 -3.30
CA PRO A 159 10.85 -15.03 -1.84
C PRO A 159 11.61 -13.82 -1.25
N GLU A 160 12.33 -13.05 -2.08
CA GLU A 160 13.05 -11.85 -1.64
C GLU A 160 12.18 -10.59 -1.58
N ILE A 161 10.97 -10.61 -2.13
CA ILE A 161 10.09 -9.43 -2.11
C ILE A 161 9.18 -9.39 -0.89
N THR A 162 8.83 -8.18 -0.51
CA THR A 162 7.74 -7.91 0.44
C THR A 162 6.60 -7.22 -0.29
N VAL A 163 5.40 -7.78 -0.19
CA VAL A 163 4.20 -7.15 -0.75
C VAL A 163 3.56 -6.29 0.34
N ILE A 164 3.65 -4.97 0.20
CA ILE A 164 3.06 -4.01 1.13
C ILE A 164 1.65 -3.65 0.72
N TYR A 165 0.89 -3.14 1.67
CA TYR A 165 -0.46 -2.61 1.48
C TYR A 165 -0.50 -1.19 2.02
N SER A 166 -0.82 -0.22 1.18
CA SER A 166 -1.02 1.16 1.60
C SER A 166 -2.49 1.57 1.50
N THR A 167 -2.90 2.48 2.36
CA THR A 167 -4.24 3.05 2.33
C THR A 167 -4.25 4.40 3.05
N GLN A 168 -5.41 4.99 3.29
CA GLN A 168 -5.57 6.19 4.10
C GLN A 168 -6.00 5.82 5.51
N PHE A 169 -5.56 6.56 6.54
CA PHE A 169 -5.99 6.34 7.92
C PHE A 169 -7.50 6.42 8.12
N SER A 170 -8.19 7.25 7.31
CA SER A 170 -9.64 7.35 7.32
C SER A 170 -10.36 6.21 6.57
N HIS A 171 -9.63 5.40 5.79
CA HIS A 171 -10.22 4.31 5.02
C HIS A 171 -10.26 3.00 5.80
N VAL A 172 -11.02 2.99 6.89
CA VAL A 172 -11.12 1.87 7.84
C VAL A 172 -11.49 0.54 7.17
N LYS A 173 -12.36 0.56 6.15
CA LYS A 173 -12.71 -0.66 5.40
C LYS A 173 -11.49 -1.29 4.74
N SER A 174 -10.66 -0.49 4.10
CA SER A 174 -9.42 -0.96 3.45
C SER A 174 -8.41 -1.48 4.47
N MET A 175 -8.23 -0.79 5.60
CA MET A 175 -7.37 -1.27 6.69
C MET A 175 -7.84 -2.63 7.22
N ASN A 176 -9.16 -2.81 7.40
CA ASN A 176 -9.74 -4.09 7.84
C ASN A 176 -9.52 -5.21 6.80
N VAL A 177 -9.52 -4.90 5.50
CA VAL A 177 -9.17 -5.87 4.45
C VAL A 177 -7.74 -6.36 4.65
N ALA A 178 -6.78 -5.44 4.79
CA ALA A 178 -5.38 -5.79 5.01
C ALA A 178 -5.18 -6.62 6.30
N MET A 179 -5.77 -6.19 7.42
CA MET A 179 -5.65 -6.92 8.70
C MET A 179 -6.21 -8.35 8.60
N ARG A 180 -7.39 -8.53 7.98
CA ARG A 180 -7.97 -9.86 7.76
C ARG A 180 -7.17 -10.70 6.79
N ALA A 181 -6.50 -10.08 5.83
CA ALA A 181 -5.56 -10.76 4.94
C ALA A 181 -4.27 -11.22 5.63
N GLY A 182 -4.05 -10.87 6.91
CA GLY A 182 -2.89 -11.26 7.69
C GLY A 182 -1.77 -10.23 7.73
N TYR A 183 -2.07 -8.97 7.45
CA TYR A 183 -1.13 -7.86 7.54
C TYR A 183 -1.15 -7.23 8.93
N ASP A 184 0.02 -6.76 9.35
CA ASP A 184 0.20 -5.89 10.50
C ASP A 184 0.59 -4.49 10.04
N PHE A 185 0.31 -3.50 10.89
CA PHE A 185 0.82 -2.15 10.70
C PHE A 185 2.36 -2.16 10.81
N ALA A 186 3.04 -1.65 9.80
CA ALA A 186 4.50 -1.64 9.75
C ALA A 186 5.07 -0.26 10.08
N PHE A 187 4.62 0.78 9.39
CA PHE A 187 5.05 2.17 9.62
C PHE A 187 4.07 3.16 8.99
N SER A 188 4.16 4.42 9.41
CA SER A 188 3.53 5.53 8.70
C SER A 188 4.53 6.23 7.81
N PHE A 189 4.08 6.78 6.70
CA PHE A 189 4.91 7.68 5.91
C PHE A 189 4.21 8.99 5.62
N LEU A 190 5.02 10.03 5.48
CA LEU A 190 4.59 11.35 5.07
C LEU A 190 5.28 11.69 3.76
N VAL A 191 4.54 12.24 2.82
CA VAL A 191 5.07 12.73 1.56
C VAL A 191 4.95 14.24 1.51
N GLY A 192 6.11 14.91 1.36
CA GLY A 192 6.18 16.31 0.99
C GLY A 192 6.52 16.45 -0.49
N ASP A 193 5.89 17.41 -1.16
CA ASP A 193 6.13 17.66 -2.58
C ASP A 193 6.15 19.18 -2.86
N LYS A 194 6.73 19.56 -3.99
CA LYS A 194 6.75 20.96 -4.43
C LYS A 194 5.32 21.44 -4.64
N LYS A 195 5.10 22.71 -4.31
CA LYS A 195 3.85 23.40 -4.60
C LYS A 195 3.66 23.62 -6.09
#